data_0887c214db9c955973474be89808bbc3
#
_entry.id   0887c214db9c955973474be89808bbc3
#
_cell.length_a   1.000
_cell.length_b   1.000
_cell.length_c   1.000
_cell.angle_alpha   90.00
_cell.angle_beta   90.00
_cell.angle_gamma   90.00
#
_symmetry.space_group_name_H-M   'P 1'
#
loop_
_entity.id
_entity.type
_entity.pdbx_description
1 polymer ?
#
loop_
_entity_poly.entity_id
_entity_poly.type
_entity_poly.pdbx_seq_one_letter_code
_entity_poly.pdbx_strand_id
1 'polypeptide(L)'
;MSKEYINFELEKNNEAYLCKNLSGKCPYIYKKNLYIPLEMIDKEWLKKKGYFTTKIKDENNNTKKINNENKTSLKEEEKIKQFREPTGLVNINGICYMNAVLQCFYYCRPLTNYFMNLDNYKRNNLGLVSKAYHNFIQKLTKGDLYAALEFKQAMLTVDSTFIGSEGKDSKDVAVLILSELHEELKENENTLLFYNKEINKNNKLDVFNEEINLEKVNCNNTIISDTFNFLLMFEQKCNNCYGTACNFQKTVYSIETDNIIIFELEKICKDLGKYYCPDISIKECLNHYISPEMINCPDCKIKQKTMKTSKKFCRLPKIFIFVLSRGINATFKCNITFQNQLDLSNYYDPIKENQRKYNIYYDLIGATFAYDWYNGNGHTVAFCKTNNNYPQYYVFNDSRARKTDINEIKGKTPYLLFYEKRN
;
A
#
# COMPACT_ATOMS: atom_id res chain seq x y z
N MET A 1 -3.24 33.38 1.67
CA MET A 1 -4.45 33.82 0.97
C MET A 1 -5.63 33.15 1.68
N SER A 2 -6.51 33.94 2.27
CA SER A 2 -7.70 33.45 2.97
C SER A 2 -8.65 32.81 1.96
N LYS A 3 -9.03 31.56 2.19
CA LYS A 3 -10.09 30.89 1.43
C LYS A 3 -11.42 31.37 1.98
N GLU A 4 -12.19 32.10 1.18
CA GLU A 4 -13.55 32.44 1.56
C GLU A 4 -14.44 31.23 1.38
N TYR A 5 -15.03 30.78 2.46
CA TYR A 5 -16.09 29.79 2.47
C TYR A 5 -17.44 30.51 2.59
N ILE A 6 -18.38 30.18 1.73
CA ILE A 6 -19.73 30.67 1.85
C ILE A 6 -20.58 29.60 2.55
N ASN A 7 -21.09 29.95 3.72
CA ASN A 7 -22.01 29.07 4.46
C ASN A 7 -23.40 29.18 3.86
N PHE A 8 -24.02 28.04 3.54
CA PHE A 8 -25.37 27.97 3.03
C PHE A 8 -26.24 27.27 4.05
N GLU A 9 -27.18 27.99 4.63
CA GLU A 9 -28.29 27.38 5.35
C GLU A 9 -29.21 26.68 4.33
N LEU A 10 -29.10 25.39 4.27
CA LEU A 10 -30.07 24.53 3.60
C LEU A 10 -31.16 24.20 4.58
N GLU A 11 -32.40 24.44 4.19
CA GLU A 11 -33.58 24.15 4.97
C GLU A 11 -33.46 22.84 5.74
N LYS A 12 -33.54 22.94 7.04
CA LYS A 12 -33.60 21.89 8.06
C LYS A 12 -32.59 20.71 7.89
N ASN A 13 -31.47 20.85 8.54
CA ASN A 13 -30.50 19.81 8.92
C ASN A 13 -29.32 19.49 7.98
N ASN A 14 -29.05 20.28 6.97
CA ASN A 14 -27.88 20.02 6.11
C ASN A 14 -27.09 21.31 5.83
N GLU A 15 -26.01 21.52 6.57
CA GLU A 15 -25.00 22.55 6.25
C GLU A 15 -24.11 22.08 5.10
N ALA A 16 -24.09 22.83 4.01
CA ALA A 16 -23.18 22.62 2.90
C ALA A 16 -22.35 23.89 2.67
N TYR A 17 -21.05 23.70 2.44
CA TYR A 17 -20.13 24.79 2.17
C TYR A 17 -19.63 24.71 0.73
N LEU A 18 -19.76 25.80 -0.01
CA LEU A 18 -19.17 25.92 -1.35
C LEU A 18 -17.80 26.56 -1.24
N CYS A 19 -16.76 25.85 -1.64
CA CYS A 19 -15.44 26.44 -1.75
C CYS A 19 -15.35 27.27 -3.02
N LYS A 20 -15.28 28.60 -2.90
CA LYS A 20 -14.86 29.48 -3.98
C LYS A 20 -13.34 29.60 -3.94
N ASN A 21 -12.63 29.06 -4.92
CA ASN A 21 -11.29 29.58 -5.19
C ASN A 21 -11.43 30.90 -5.98
N LEU A 22 -10.41 31.75 -5.94
CA LEU A 22 -10.38 33.04 -6.60
C LEU A 22 -10.62 32.99 -8.13
N SER A 23 -10.65 31.81 -8.73
CA SER A 23 -10.93 31.57 -10.16
C SER A 23 -12.31 30.99 -10.43
N GLY A 24 -13.14 30.76 -9.42
CA GLY A 24 -14.50 30.22 -9.58
C GLY A 24 -14.57 28.74 -10.04
N LYS A 25 -13.45 28.01 -10.01
CA LYS A 25 -13.32 26.64 -10.55
C LYS A 25 -13.19 25.56 -9.48
N CYS A 26 -13.78 25.73 -8.30
CA CYS A 26 -13.78 24.64 -7.32
C CYS A 26 -14.88 23.62 -7.67
N PRO A 27 -14.55 22.37 -7.99
CA PRO A 27 -15.53 21.37 -8.40
C PRO A 27 -16.23 20.67 -7.22
N TYR A 28 -16.04 21.12 -5.98
CA TYR A 28 -16.52 20.41 -4.80
C TYR A 28 -17.35 21.28 -3.88
N ILE A 29 -18.42 20.72 -3.33
CA ILE A 29 -19.21 21.30 -2.25
C ILE A 29 -18.83 20.61 -0.94
N TYR A 30 -18.68 21.41 0.11
CA TYR A 30 -18.37 20.95 1.46
C TYR A 30 -19.67 20.75 2.27
N LYS A 31 -19.92 19.53 2.75
CA LYS A 31 -21.06 19.21 3.61
C LYS A 31 -20.55 18.50 4.87
N LYS A 32 -20.71 19.12 6.04
CA LYS A 32 -20.28 18.55 7.34
C LYS A 32 -18.86 17.96 7.30
N ASN A 33 -17.88 18.72 6.83
CA ASN A 33 -16.49 18.28 6.67
C ASN A 33 -16.24 17.23 5.56
N LEU A 34 -17.23 16.93 4.72
CA LEU A 34 -17.07 16.07 3.54
C LEU A 34 -17.09 16.91 2.26
N TYR A 35 -16.10 16.69 1.38
CA TYR A 35 -16.13 17.28 0.03
C TYR A 35 -16.99 16.40 -0.86
N ILE A 36 -18.05 16.96 -1.43
CA ILE A 36 -18.92 16.28 -2.37
C ILE A 36 -18.62 16.82 -3.77
N PRO A 37 -18.25 15.97 -4.75
CA PRO A 37 -18.07 16.40 -6.14
C PRO A 37 -19.32 17.08 -6.67
N LEU A 38 -19.17 18.19 -7.42
CA LEU A 38 -20.29 18.91 -8.03
C LEU A 38 -21.15 18.03 -8.96
N GLU A 39 -20.54 16.97 -9.51
CA GLU A 39 -21.22 15.98 -10.37
C GLU A 39 -22.27 15.15 -9.61
N MET A 40 -22.13 15.03 -8.29
CA MET A 40 -23.09 14.33 -7.41
C MET A 40 -24.23 15.24 -6.91
N ILE A 41 -24.22 16.51 -7.28
CA ILE A 41 -25.23 17.48 -6.83
C ILE A 41 -26.09 17.89 -8.01
N ASP A 42 -27.39 17.96 -7.75
CA ASP A 42 -28.35 18.41 -8.75
C ASP A 42 -27.99 19.83 -9.24
N LYS A 43 -27.52 19.90 -10.49
CA LYS A 43 -27.11 21.15 -11.13
C LYS A 43 -28.27 22.14 -11.28
N GLU A 44 -29.51 21.65 -11.40
CA GLU A 44 -30.70 22.48 -11.47
C GLU A 44 -30.99 23.14 -10.13
N TRP A 45 -30.78 22.42 -9.03
CA TRP A 45 -30.92 22.95 -7.68
C TRP A 45 -29.93 24.09 -7.43
N LEU A 46 -28.65 23.94 -7.86
CA LEU A 46 -27.62 24.99 -7.75
C LEU A 46 -27.99 26.25 -8.57
N LYS A 47 -28.50 26.07 -9.78
CA LYS A 47 -29.01 27.21 -10.61
C LYS A 47 -30.15 27.94 -9.96
N LYS A 48 -31.12 27.22 -9.39
CA LYS A 48 -32.27 27.77 -8.69
C LYS A 48 -31.91 28.62 -7.47
N LYS A 49 -30.76 28.30 -6.83
CA LYS A 49 -30.23 29.03 -5.67
C LYS A 49 -29.23 30.14 -6.07
N GLY A 50 -29.00 30.40 -7.36
CA GLY A 50 -28.16 31.50 -7.84
C GLY A 50 -26.64 31.25 -7.78
N TYR A 51 -26.21 30.01 -7.66
CA TYR A 51 -24.79 29.67 -7.51
C TYR A 51 -24.03 29.59 -8.83
N PHE A 52 -24.68 29.59 -9.97
CA PHE A 52 -24.08 29.66 -11.29
C PHE A 52 -24.57 30.92 -12.01
N THR A 53 -23.67 31.89 -12.20
CA THR A 53 -23.95 33.12 -12.99
C THR A 53 -23.26 33.11 -14.35
N THR A 54 -22.51 32.08 -14.71
CA THR A 54 -21.79 32.03 -15.99
C THR A 54 -22.46 31.07 -16.97
N LYS A 55 -22.82 31.62 -18.13
CA LYS A 55 -23.31 30.87 -19.29
C LYS A 55 -22.30 29.79 -19.66
N ILE A 56 -22.67 28.53 -19.51
CA ILE A 56 -22.00 27.44 -20.21
C ILE A 56 -22.28 27.67 -21.68
N LYS A 57 -21.27 28.02 -22.47
CA LYS A 57 -21.37 27.95 -23.93
C LYS A 57 -21.50 26.45 -24.26
N ASP A 58 -22.63 26.09 -24.79
CA ASP A 58 -22.85 24.79 -25.40
C ASP A 58 -21.90 24.64 -26.59
N GLU A 59 -20.81 23.92 -26.42
CA GLU A 59 -20.00 23.43 -27.53
C GLU A 59 -20.62 22.13 -28.08
N ASN A 60 -21.80 22.29 -28.67
CA ASN A 60 -22.39 21.28 -29.56
C ASN A 60 -22.80 21.97 -30.86
N ASN A 61 -21.84 22.13 -31.78
CA ASN A 61 -22.10 22.18 -33.22
C ASN A 61 -20.76 22.36 -33.94
N ASN A 62 -20.09 21.26 -34.23
CA ASN A 62 -19.21 21.13 -35.42
C ASN A 62 -18.77 19.67 -35.60
N THR A 63 -19.74 18.83 -35.94
CA THR A 63 -19.49 17.53 -36.54
C THR A 63 -19.80 17.63 -38.03
N LYS A 64 -18.82 18.04 -38.84
CA LYS A 64 -18.69 17.65 -40.24
C LYS A 64 -17.47 18.32 -40.90
N LYS A 65 -16.48 17.55 -41.14
CA LYS A 65 -15.22 17.65 -41.89
C LYS A 65 -14.02 17.46 -40.97
N ILE A 66 -13.47 16.30 -41.03
CA ILE A 66 -12.02 15.95 -40.95
C ILE A 66 -11.95 14.42 -40.86
N ASN A 67 -11.95 13.73 -41.99
CA ASN A 67 -11.75 12.28 -42.05
C ASN A 67 -10.39 11.85 -42.61
N ASN A 68 -9.40 12.73 -42.72
CA ASN A 68 -8.09 12.35 -43.27
C ASN A 68 -6.85 12.77 -42.44
N GLU A 69 -6.98 13.39 -41.28
CA GLU A 69 -5.82 13.75 -40.41
C GLU A 69 -5.63 12.86 -39.21
N ASN A 70 -6.54 11.88 -38.96
CA ASN A 70 -6.59 11.10 -37.74
C ASN A 70 -5.56 9.96 -37.65
N LYS A 71 -4.75 9.69 -38.68
CA LYS A 71 -3.70 8.64 -38.54
C LYS A 71 -2.34 9.16 -38.08
N THR A 72 -2.10 10.46 -38.23
CA THR A 72 -0.84 11.10 -37.80
C THR A 72 -0.95 11.58 -36.35
N SER A 73 -2.13 12.08 -35.94
CA SER A 73 -2.38 12.55 -34.54
C SER A 73 -2.38 11.43 -33.52
N LEU A 74 -2.89 10.24 -33.85
CA LEU A 74 -2.87 9.09 -32.89
C LEU A 74 -1.44 8.61 -32.61
N LYS A 75 -0.54 8.66 -33.62
CA LYS A 75 0.89 8.32 -33.40
C LYS A 75 1.65 9.42 -32.65
N GLU A 76 1.24 10.66 -32.74
CA GLU A 76 1.80 11.77 -31.96
C GLU A 76 1.24 11.79 -30.52
N GLU A 77 -0.04 11.51 -30.31
CA GLU A 77 -0.62 11.35 -28.98
C GLU A 77 -0.05 10.14 -28.24
N GLU A 78 0.22 9.01 -28.91
CA GLU A 78 0.91 7.87 -28.31
C GLU A 78 2.37 8.19 -27.99
N LYS A 79 3.08 8.97 -28.83
CA LYS A 79 4.43 9.47 -28.52
C LYS A 79 4.43 10.52 -27.40
N ILE A 80 3.42 11.39 -27.32
CA ILE A 80 3.29 12.40 -26.28
C ILE A 80 2.95 11.74 -24.92
N LYS A 81 2.16 10.65 -24.89
CA LYS A 81 1.93 9.84 -23.66
C LYS A 81 3.21 9.24 -23.10
N GLN A 82 4.25 9.07 -23.89
CA GLN A 82 5.53 8.45 -23.51
C GLN A 82 6.47 9.37 -22.73
N PHE A 83 6.21 10.70 -22.70
CA PHE A 83 7.10 11.71 -22.12
C PHE A 83 6.45 12.62 -21.07
N ARG A 84 5.27 12.26 -20.56
CA ARG A 84 4.65 13.10 -19.56
C ARG A 84 5.40 12.97 -18.23
N GLU A 85 5.81 14.12 -17.67
CA GLU A 85 6.42 14.19 -16.35
C GLU A 85 5.48 13.57 -15.30
N PRO A 86 6.03 12.82 -14.33
CA PRO A 86 5.23 12.27 -13.24
C PRO A 86 4.46 13.33 -12.48
N THR A 87 3.23 13.04 -12.13
CA THR A 87 2.30 13.98 -11.51
C THR A 87 2.30 13.85 -10.00
N GLY A 88 2.48 14.95 -9.29
CA GLY A 88 2.31 15.04 -7.84
C GLY A 88 0.83 15.02 -7.41
N LEU A 89 0.58 15.16 -6.12
CA LEU A 89 -0.76 15.18 -5.52
C LEU A 89 -0.91 16.40 -4.61
N VAL A 90 -1.98 17.16 -4.75
CA VAL A 90 -2.21 18.35 -3.91
C VAL A 90 -2.44 17.93 -2.46
N ASN A 91 -1.74 18.60 -1.54
CA ASN A 91 -1.92 18.40 -0.10
C ASN A 91 -3.09 19.27 0.41
N ILE A 92 -4.27 18.68 0.48
CA ILE A 92 -5.45 19.34 1.03
C ILE A 92 -5.72 18.77 2.43
N ASN A 93 -5.75 19.66 3.43
CA ASN A 93 -6.01 19.27 4.81
C ASN A 93 -5.02 18.22 5.37
N GLY A 94 -3.72 18.42 5.15
CA GLY A 94 -2.68 17.65 5.81
C GLY A 94 -2.54 16.19 5.37
N ILE A 95 -2.86 15.84 4.10
CA ILE A 95 -2.80 14.45 3.58
C ILE A 95 -1.45 14.04 2.98
N CYS A 96 -0.36 14.73 3.28
CA CYS A 96 0.96 14.40 2.73
C CYS A 96 1.35 12.92 2.97
N TYR A 97 1.00 12.37 4.14
CA TYR A 97 1.23 10.98 4.50
C TYR A 97 0.49 10.00 3.56
N MET A 98 -0.78 10.30 3.23
CA MET A 98 -1.58 9.52 2.28
C MET A 98 -1.08 9.71 0.85
N ASN A 99 -0.78 10.96 0.44
CA ASN A 99 -0.21 11.26 -0.88
C ASN A 99 1.06 10.44 -1.13
N ALA A 100 1.96 10.37 -0.14
CA ALA A 100 3.21 9.62 -0.26
C ALA A 100 2.97 8.11 -0.43
N VAL A 101 2.06 7.53 0.35
CA VAL A 101 1.69 6.11 0.23
C VAL A 101 1.03 5.83 -1.11
N LEU A 102 0.09 6.67 -1.55
CA LEU A 102 -0.60 6.52 -2.84
C LEU A 102 0.36 6.62 -4.03
N GLN A 103 1.37 7.49 -3.97
CA GLN A 103 2.43 7.54 -4.98
C GLN A 103 3.20 6.21 -5.02
N CYS A 104 3.61 5.66 -3.87
CA CYS A 104 4.29 4.37 -3.84
C CYS A 104 3.41 3.24 -4.43
N PHE A 105 2.12 3.17 -4.07
CA PHE A 105 1.21 2.17 -4.62
C PHE A 105 0.95 2.35 -6.12
N TYR A 106 0.89 3.61 -6.61
CA TYR A 106 0.76 3.88 -8.05
C TYR A 106 1.94 3.30 -8.86
N TYR A 107 3.15 3.31 -8.31
CA TYR A 107 4.32 2.71 -8.96
C TYR A 107 4.50 1.21 -8.67
N CYS A 108 3.63 0.57 -7.89
CA CYS A 108 3.51 -0.87 -7.79
C CYS A 108 2.83 -1.42 -9.06
N ARG A 109 3.62 -1.78 -10.07
CA ARG A 109 3.12 -2.20 -11.40
C ARG A 109 2.01 -3.24 -11.39
N PRO A 110 2.10 -4.35 -10.63
CA PRO A 110 1.03 -5.35 -10.62
C PRO A 110 -0.31 -4.77 -10.19
N LEU A 111 -0.31 -3.93 -9.15
CA LEU A 111 -1.52 -3.30 -8.62
C LEU A 111 -2.11 -2.28 -9.61
N THR A 112 -1.29 -1.37 -10.11
CA THR A 112 -1.72 -0.33 -11.06
C THR A 112 -2.22 -0.92 -12.36
N ASN A 113 -1.51 -1.92 -12.92
CA ASN A 113 -1.94 -2.60 -14.14
C ASN A 113 -3.28 -3.32 -13.97
N TYR A 114 -3.54 -3.91 -12.82
CA TYR A 114 -4.83 -4.52 -12.52
C TYR A 114 -5.97 -3.50 -12.62
N PHE A 115 -5.86 -2.36 -11.93
CA PHE A 115 -6.89 -1.33 -11.93
C PHE A 115 -7.01 -0.58 -13.28
N MET A 116 -5.93 -0.50 -14.06
CA MET A 116 -5.98 0.07 -15.41
C MET A 116 -6.70 -0.82 -16.43
N ASN A 117 -6.66 -2.15 -16.25
CA ASN A 117 -7.17 -3.13 -17.20
C ASN A 117 -8.44 -3.83 -16.74
N LEU A 118 -9.18 -3.27 -15.79
CA LEU A 118 -10.47 -3.80 -15.35
C LEU A 118 -11.46 -3.83 -16.50
N ASP A 119 -12.10 -4.98 -16.73
CA ASP A 119 -13.24 -5.08 -17.63
C ASP A 119 -14.47 -4.34 -17.09
N ASN A 120 -15.49 -4.16 -17.92
CA ASN A 120 -16.69 -3.41 -17.55
C ASN A 120 -17.45 -4.08 -16.39
N TYR A 121 -17.47 -5.42 -16.32
CA TYR A 121 -18.15 -6.13 -15.26
C TYR A 121 -17.48 -5.90 -13.92
N LYS A 122 -16.18 -6.14 -13.82
CA LYS A 122 -15.40 -5.89 -12.58
C LYS A 122 -15.48 -4.43 -12.16
N ARG A 123 -15.36 -3.49 -13.11
CA ARG A 123 -15.45 -2.05 -12.83
C ARG A 123 -16.79 -1.64 -12.22
N ASN A 124 -17.90 -2.21 -12.70
CA ASN A 124 -19.23 -1.88 -12.21
C ASN A 124 -19.54 -2.51 -10.84
N ASN A 125 -18.81 -3.55 -10.46
CA ASN A 125 -18.98 -4.28 -9.20
C ASN A 125 -17.94 -3.93 -8.13
N LEU A 126 -17.11 -2.90 -8.36
CA LEU A 126 -16.18 -2.42 -7.35
C LEU A 126 -16.92 -1.85 -6.14
N GLY A 127 -16.41 -2.16 -4.94
CA GLY A 127 -16.83 -1.52 -3.70
C GLY A 127 -16.44 -0.04 -3.66
N LEU A 128 -16.74 0.63 -2.58
CA LEU A 128 -16.56 2.08 -2.46
C LEU A 128 -15.08 2.48 -2.55
N VAL A 129 -14.22 1.81 -1.78
CA VAL A 129 -12.78 2.11 -1.70
C VAL A 129 -12.07 1.70 -2.99
N SER A 130 -12.36 0.51 -3.50
CA SER A 130 -11.76 0.01 -4.74
C SER A 130 -12.18 0.81 -5.97
N LYS A 131 -13.41 1.31 -6.01
CA LYS A 131 -13.89 2.25 -7.04
C LYS A 131 -13.17 3.59 -6.96
N ALA A 132 -13.03 4.15 -5.76
CA ALA A 132 -12.30 5.38 -5.55
C ALA A 132 -10.80 5.24 -5.89
N TYR A 133 -10.21 4.07 -5.57
CA TYR A 133 -8.84 3.76 -5.95
C TYR A 133 -8.67 3.60 -7.46
N HIS A 134 -9.60 2.93 -8.15
CA HIS A 134 -9.62 2.88 -9.61
C HIS A 134 -9.67 4.29 -10.23
N ASN A 135 -10.55 5.15 -9.74
CA ASN A 135 -10.66 6.53 -10.21
C ASN A 135 -9.38 7.34 -9.93
N PHE A 136 -8.76 7.12 -8.76
CA PHE A 136 -7.46 7.70 -8.43
C PHE A 136 -6.40 7.34 -9.48
N ILE A 137 -6.23 6.04 -9.80
CA ILE A 137 -5.29 5.58 -10.82
C ILE A 137 -5.57 6.23 -12.17
N GLN A 138 -6.83 6.25 -12.61
CA GLN A 138 -7.24 6.86 -13.89
C GLN A 138 -6.93 8.37 -13.95
N LYS A 139 -7.22 9.10 -12.87
CA LYS A 139 -7.00 10.54 -12.77
C LYS A 139 -5.51 10.88 -12.74
N LEU A 140 -4.73 10.16 -11.91
CA LEU A 140 -3.29 10.38 -11.78
C LEU A 140 -2.56 10.09 -13.11
N THR A 141 -2.95 9.04 -13.82
CA THR A 141 -2.43 8.73 -15.16
C THR A 141 -2.70 9.84 -16.16
N LYS A 142 -3.82 10.56 -16.02
CA LYS A 142 -4.15 11.73 -16.84
C LYS A 142 -3.48 13.01 -16.37
N GLY A 143 -2.74 12.98 -15.27
CA GLY A 143 -2.02 14.13 -14.70
C GLY A 143 -2.88 15.05 -13.84
N ASP A 144 -3.92 14.50 -13.21
CA ASP A 144 -4.75 15.25 -12.28
C ASP A 144 -4.08 15.33 -10.91
N LEU A 145 -3.71 16.53 -10.50
CA LEU A 145 -3.10 16.81 -9.20
C LEU A 145 -4.07 16.55 -8.02
N TYR A 146 -5.36 16.51 -8.27
CA TYR A 146 -6.42 16.29 -7.28
C TYR A 146 -6.89 14.84 -7.21
N ALA A 147 -6.19 13.93 -7.87
CA ALA A 147 -6.59 12.52 -7.99
C ALA A 147 -6.87 11.83 -6.64
N ALA A 148 -6.17 12.21 -5.56
CA ALA A 148 -6.32 11.58 -4.24
C ALA A 148 -7.59 11.99 -3.47
N LEU A 149 -8.32 13.04 -3.88
CA LEU A 149 -9.41 13.59 -3.07
C LEU A 149 -10.60 12.64 -2.93
N GLU A 150 -11.03 12.03 -4.03
CA GLU A 150 -12.13 11.06 -4.00
C GLU A 150 -11.76 9.83 -3.16
N PHE A 151 -10.52 9.37 -3.29
CA PHE A 151 -10.02 8.28 -2.50
C PHE A 151 -9.98 8.61 -1.00
N LYS A 152 -9.51 9.81 -0.62
CA LYS A 152 -9.60 10.27 0.76
C LYS A 152 -11.03 10.23 1.30
N GLN A 153 -12.01 10.65 0.50
CA GLN A 153 -13.43 10.64 0.91
C GLN A 153 -13.93 9.21 1.16
N ALA A 154 -13.57 8.27 0.30
CA ALA A 154 -13.91 6.87 0.51
C ALA A 154 -13.28 6.33 1.81
N MET A 155 -12.02 6.63 2.06
CA MET A 155 -11.32 6.21 3.29
C MET A 155 -11.95 6.80 4.57
N LEU A 156 -12.52 8.01 4.50
CA LEU A 156 -13.25 8.62 5.63
C LEU A 156 -14.52 7.85 6.02
N THR A 157 -15.12 7.11 5.11
CA THR A 157 -16.29 6.29 5.42
C THR A 157 -15.92 4.99 6.14
N VAL A 158 -14.71 4.52 5.93
CA VAL A 158 -14.16 3.32 6.57
C VAL A 158 -13.62 3.65 7.96
N ASP A 159 -12.83 4.69 8.06
CA ASP A 159 -12.23 5.13 9.32
C ASP A 159 -12.36 6.65 9.49
N SER A 160 -13.23 7.06 10.41
CA SER A 160 -13.46 8.46 10.74
C SER A 160 -12.24 9.18 11.30
N THR A 161 -11.20 8.46 11.72
CA THR A 161 -9.95 9.08 12.20
C THR A 161 -9.19 9.82 11.11
N PHE A 162 -9.51 9.59 9.82
CA PHE A 162 -9.01 10.38 8.69
C PHE A 162 -9.69 11.75 8.55
N ILE A 163 -10.67 12.08 9.42
CA ILE A 163 -11.26 13.41 9.50
C ILE A 163 -10.27 14.35 10.20
N GLY A 164 -10.01 15.48 9.58
CA GLY A 164 -9.14 16.53 10.15
C GLY A 164 -7.84 16.73 9.40
N SER A 165 -7.05 17.67 9.92
CA SER A 165 -5.73 18.05 9.37
C SER A 165 -4.57 17.43 10.13
N GLU A 166 -4.84 16.62 11.14
CA GLU A 166 -3.80 15.94 11.90
C GLU A 166 -3.13 14.87 11.03
N GLY A 167 -1.80 14.92 10.96
CA GLY A 167 -1.01 13.92 10.25
C GLY A 167 -1.24 12.54 10.83
N LYS A 168 -1.45 11.54 9.95
CA LYS A 168 -1.58 10.13 10.33
C LYS A 168 -0.31 9.37 9.98
N ASP A 169 -0.17 8.20 10.56
CA ASP A 169 0.94 7.30 10.27
C ASP A 169 0.77 6.69 8.85
N SER A 170 1.79 6.85 8.01
CA SER A 170 1.80 6.28 6.65
C SER A 170 1.67 4.75 6.66
N LYS A 171 2.15 4.07 7.71
CA LYS A 171 1.98 2.62 7.88
C LYS A 171 0.50 2.28 8.05
N ASP A 172 -0.22 2.99 8.92
CA ASP A 172 -1.64 2.71 9.18
C ASP A 172 -2.47 2.93 7.91
N VAL A 173 -2.14 3.96 7.13
CA VAL A 173 -2.74 4.19 5.81
C VAL A 173 -2.46 3.04 4.86
N ALA A 174 -1.20 2.58 4.77
CA ALA A 174 -0.83 1.48 3.87
C ALA A 174 -1.55 0.18 4.25
N VAL A 175 -1.60 -0.16 5.55
CA VAL A 175 -2.32 -1.33 6.06
C VAL A 175 -3.81 -1.24 5.72
N LEU A 176 -4.44 -0.10 6.00
CA LEU A 176 -5.86 0.09 5.76
C LEU A 176 -6.22 0.02 4.27
N ILE A 177 -5.41 0.64 3.39
CA ILE A 177 -5.60 0.54 1.94
C ILE A 177 -5.55 -0.92 1.46
N LEU A 178 -4.54 -1.68 1.90
CA LEU A 178 -4.41 -3.08 1.51
C LEU A 178 -5.56 -3.93 2.04
N SER A 179 -5.98 -3.70 3.29
CA SER A 179 -7.08 -4.42 3.91
C SER A 179 -8.40 -4.17 3.18
N GLU A 180 -8.77 -2.89 2.96
CA GLU A 180 -10.03 -2.54 2.33
C GLU A 180 -10.09 -2.99 0.86
N LEU A 181 -9.01 -2.78 0.09
CA LEU A 181 -8.96 -3.27 -1.28
C LEU A 181 -9.04 -4.79 -1.33
N HIS A 182 -8.42 -5.50 -0.39
CA HIS A 182 -8.49 -6.95 -0.32
C HIS A 182 -9.92 -7.41 -0.05
N GLU A 183 -10.58 -6.86 0.96
CA GLU A 183 -11.95 -7.24 1.34
C GLU A 183 -12.96 -6.95 0.22
N GLU A 184 -12.89 -5.78 -0.42
CA GLU A 184 -13.83 -5.42 -1.50
C GLU A 184 -13.58 -6.16 -2.82
N LEU A 185 -12.38 -6.70 -3.04
CA LEU A 185 -12.03 -7.43 -4.26
C LEU A 185 -12.17 -8.95 -4.12
N LYS A 186 -12.58 -9.46 -2.97
CA LYS A 186 -12.92 -10.87 -2.80
C LYS A 186 -14.11 -11.22 -3.68
N GLU A 187 -13.97 -12.28 -4.47
CA GLU A 187 -15.09 -12.83 -5.23
C GLU A 187 -15.98 -13.61 -4.27
N ASN A 188 -17.27 -13.23 -4.20
CA ASN A 188 -18.26 -13.91 -3.37
C ASN A 188 -18.63 -15.26 -4.03
N GLU A 189 -17.80 -16.27 -3.89
CA GLU A 189 -18.20 -17.64 -4.18
C GLU A 189 -18.81 -18.25 -2.91
N ASN A 190 -20.12 -18.51 -2.96
CA ASN A 190 -20.90 -19.22 -1.93
C ASN A 190 -20.51 -20.72 -1.82
N THR A 191 -19.25 -21.05 -1.98
CA THR A 191 -18.77 -22.44 -1.87
C THR A 191 -18.15 -22.64 -0.49
N LEU A 192 -19.01 -22.79 0.52
CA LEU A 192 -18.63 -23.37 1.82
C LEU A 192 -18.25 -24.84 1.59
N LEU A 193 -17.08 -25.08 1.06
CA LEU A 193 -16.46 -26.40 1.10
C LEU A 193 -15.90 -26.59 2.52
N PHE A 194 -16.66 -27.30 3.35
CA PHE A 194 -16.16 -27.79 4.64
C PHE A 194 -15.02 -28.79 4.37
N TYR A 195 -13.80 -28.31 4.49
CA TYR A 195 -12.63 -29.15 4.38
C TYR A 195 -12.26 -29.69 5.77
N ASN A 196 -12.89 -30.83 6.15
CA ASN A 196 -12.58 -31.55 7.39
C ASN A 196 -11.50 -32.61 7.13
N LYS A 197 -10.29 -32.22 6.80
CA LYS A 197 -9.16 -33.16 6.76
C LYS A 197 -8.27 -32.91 7.96
N GLU A 198 -8.05 -33.95 8.77
CA GLU A 198 -7.01 -33.90 9.81
C GLU A 198 -5.64 -33.67 9.15
N ILE A 199 -5.00 -32.56 9.50
CA ILE A 199 -3.72 -32.17 8.94
C ILE A 199 -2.61 -32.77 9.74
N ASN A 200 -1.67 -33.40 9.06
CA ASN A 200 -0.45 -33.84 9.68
C ASN A 200 0.51 -32.64 9.89
N LYS A 201 0.36 -31.93 11.02
CA LYS A 201 1.23 -30.80 11.39
C LYS A 201 2.71 -31.15 11.54
N ASN A 202 3.06 -32.42 11.46
CA ASN A 202 4.45 -32.88 11.46
C ASN A 202 5.02 -32.97 10.03
N ASN A 203 4.19 -32.77 8.99
CA ASN A 203 4.60 -32.76 7.59
C ASN A 203 4.53 -31.32 7.03
N LYS A 204 5.68 -30.80 6.64
CA LYS A 204 5.85 -29.45 6.09
C LYS A 204 5.02 -29.21 4.82
N LEU A 205 4.95 -30.22 3.92
CA LEU A 205 4.22 -30.12 2.66
C LEU A 205 2.69 -30.14 2.89
N ASP A 206 2.20 -30.94 3.83
CA ASP A 206 0.77 -31.02 4.14
C ASP A 206 0.27 -29.69 4.68
N VAL A 207 1.02 -29.08 5.62
CA VAL A 207 0.69 -27.77 6.19
C VAL A 207 0.67 -26.67 5.11
N PHE A 208 1.63 -26.70 4.19
CA PHE A 208 1.65 -25.72 3.09
C PHE A 208 0.48 -25.90 2.11
N ASN A 209 0.22 -27.13 1.69
CA ASN A 209 -0.86 -27.41 0.74
C ASN A 209 -2.22 -27.04 1.32
N GLU A 210 -2.40 -27.20 2.62
CA GLU A 210 -3.62 -26.77 3.29
C GLU A 210 -3.79 -25.26 3.29
N GLU A 211 -2.75 -24.50 3.64
CA GLU A 211 -2.82 -23.04 3.61
C GLU A 211 -3.20 -22.53 2.21
N ILE A 212 -2.58 -23.09 1.16
CA ILE A 212 -2.91 -22.73 -0.22
C ILE A 212 -4.36 -23.13 -0.57
N ASN A 213 -4.86 -24.24 -0.06
CA ASN A 213 -6.24 -24.64 -0.28
C ASN A 213 -7.23 -23.73 0.47
N LEU A 214 -6.92 -23.34 1.70
CA LEU A 214 -7.73 -22.41 2.48
C LEU A 214 -7.78 -21.01 1.81
N GLU A 215 -6.67 -20.52 1.28
CA GLU A 215 -6.67 -19.27 0.49
C GLU A 215 -7.63 -19.36 -0.72
N LYS A 216 -7.66 -20.49 -1.42
CA LYS A 216 -8.56 -20.71 -2.57
C LYS A 216 -10.02 -20.85 -2.15
N VAL A 217 -10.29 -21.67 -1.12
CA VAL A 217 -11.65 -21.93 -0.63
C VAL A 217 -12.30 -20.67 -0.05
N ASN A 218 -11.53 -19.85 0.66
CA ASN A 218 -12.02 -18.61 1.26
C ASN A 218 -12.08 -17.44 0.27
N CYS A 219 -11.90 -17.68 -1.03
CA CYS A 219 -11.87 -16.64 -2.07
C CYS A 219 -10.88 -15.50 -1.76
N ASN A 220 -9.83 -15.81 -1.01
CA ASN A 220 -8.83 -14.83 -0.58
C ASN A 220 -7.83 -14.47 -1.69
N ASN A 221 -7.98 -14.98 -2.91
CA ASN A 221 -7.16 -14.67 -4.07
C ASN A 221 -7.60 -13.35 -4.70
N THR A 222 -7.02 -12.27 -4.26
CA THR A 222 -7.20 -10.93 -4.87
C THR A 222 -5.87 -10.46 -5.43
N ILE A 223 -5.90 -9.37 -6.22
CA ILE A 223 -4.66 -8.72 -6.67
C ILE A 223 -3.78 -8.30 -5.48
N ILE A 224 -4.37 -8.02 -4.32
CA ILE A 224 -3.64 -7.65 -3.10
C ILE A 224 -2.86 -8.85 -2.58
N SER A 225 -3.53 -9.99 -2.35
CA SER A 225 -2.85 -11.21 -1.89
C SER A 225 -1.80 -11.70 -2.90
N ASP A 226 -2.10 -11.65 -4.19
CA ASP A 226 -1.18 -12.05 -5.26
C ASP A 226 0.07 -11.16 -5.36
N THR A 227 -0.03 -9.92 -4.92
CA THR A 227 1.04 -8.94 -5.04
C THR A 227 1.87 -8.81 -3.77
N PHE A 228 1.22 -8.78 -2.61
CA PHE A 228 1.87 -8.39 -1.35
C PHE A 228 2.00 -9.52 -0.34
N ASN A 229 1.14 -10.58 -0.41
CA ASN A 229 1.18 -11.62 0.62
C ASN A 229 2.42 -12.50 0.48
N PHE A 230 3.07 -12.72 1.60
CA PHE A 230 4.09 -13.73 1.80
C PHE A 230 3.63 -14.78 2.82
N LEU A 231 4.21 -15.97 2.77
CA LEU A 231 3.98 -17.02 3.74
C LEU A 231 5.27 -17.30 4.51
N LEU A 232 5.17 -17.31 5.83
CA LEU A 232 6.21 -17.73 6.75
C LEU A 232 5.92 -19.12 7.28
N MET A 233 6.81 -20.06 7.02
CA MET A 233 6.80 -21.38 7.63
C MET A 233 7.56 -21.34 8.95
N PHE A 234 6.88 -21.70 10.01
CA PHE A 234 7.47 -21.92 11.33
C PHE A 234 7.76 -23.39 11.53
N GLU A 235 9.00 -23.68 11.92
CA GLU A 235 9.41 -25.01 12.36
C GLU A 235 9.70 -24.94 13.85
N GLN A 236 8.95 -25.72 14.64
CA GLN A 236 9.00 -25.73 16.09
C GLN A 236 9.49 -27.08 16.59
N LYS A 237 10.61 -27.09 17.32
CA LYS A 237 11.25 -28.28 17.89
C LYS A 237 11.39 -28.14 19.39
N CYS A 238 10.78 -29.06 20.14
CA CYS A 238 10.97 -29.09 21.59
C CYS A 238 12.11 -30.02 21.95
N ASN A 239 13.06 -29.56 22.77
CA ASN A 239 14.21 -30.34 23.23
C ASN A 239 13.83 -31.40 24.28
N ASN A 240 12.66 -31.26 24.93
CA ASN A 240 12.25 -32.10 26.05
C ASN A 240 11.04 -33.01 25.76
N CYS A 241 10.28 -32.72 24.69
CA CYS A 241 9.19 -33.61 24.27
C CYS A 241 9.72 -34.65 23.30
N TYR A 242 9.65 -35.92 23.73
CA TYR A 242 9.90 -37.08 22.88
C TYR A 242 8.55 -37.63 22.41
N GLY A 243 8.43 -37.97 21.15
CA GLY A 243 7.24 -38.64 20.62
C GLY A 243 7.02 -39.98 21.35
N THR A 244 5.81 -40.27 21.73
CA THR A 244 5.44 -41.45 22.53
C THR A 244 5.74 -42.80 21.86
N ALA A 245 6.04 -42.84 20.57
CA ALA A 245 6.29 -44.05 19.82
C ALA A 245 7.71 -44.26 19.27
N CYS A 246 8.53 -43.18 19.24
CA CYS A 246 9.91 -43.22 18.74
C CYS A 246 10.70 -42.15 19.50
N ASN A 247 11.92 -42.43 19.90
CA ASN A 247 12.85 -41.47 20.57
C ASN A 247 13.25 -40.25 19.70
N PHE A 248 12.34 -39.74 18.89
CA PHE A 248 12.60 -38.61 18.01
C PHE A 248 11.94 -37.33 18.54
N GLN A 249 12.66 -36.24 18.43
CA GLN A 249 12.22 -34.90 18.77
C GLN A 249 10.99 -34.51 17.94
N LYS A 250 9.87 -34.17 18.59
CA LYS A 250 8.63 -33.75 17.91
C LYS A 250 8.87 -32.42 17.20
N THR A 251 8.71 -32.42 15.88
CA THR A 251 8.73 -31.22 15.05
C THR A 251 7.31 -30.89 14.63
N VAL A 252 6.88 -29.65 14.79
CA VAL A 252 5.59 -29.14 14.38
C VAL A 252 5.79 -27.98 13.42
N TYR A 253 5.01 -27.94 12.35
CA TYR A 253 4.99 -26.87 11.36
C TYR A 253 3.71 -26.04 11.48
N SER A 254 3.83 -24.74 11.25
CA SER A 254 2.70 -23.83 11.07
C SER A 254 3.06 -22.76 10.05
N ILE A 255 2.05 -22.11 9.46
CA ILE A 255 2.22 -21.01 8.50
C ILE A 255 1.49 -19.78 9.03
N GLU A 256 2.11 -18.65 8.82
CA GLU A 256 1.51 -17.32 8.99
C GLU A 256 1.57 -16.58 7.65
N THR A 257 0.47 -15.91 7.32
CA THR A 257 0.32 -15.06 6.13
C THR A 257 0.30 -13.60 6.55
N ASP A 258 1.10 -12.78 5.88
CA ASP A 258 1.10 -11.33 6.09
C ASP A 258 1.47 -10.62 4.77
N ASN A 259 1.25 -9.31 4.69
CA ASN A 259 1.54 -8.47 3.52
C ASN A 259 2.52 -7.32 3.80
N ILE A 260 2.85 -7.08 5.07
CA ILE A 260 3.77 -6.02 5.51
C ILE A 260 4.70 -6.58 6.59
N ILE A 261 5.99 -6.26 6.51
CA ILE A 261 6.94 -6.59 7.59
C ILE A 261 7.25 -5.32 8.38
N ILE A 262 7.01 -5.38 9.69
CA ILE A 262 7.32 -4.28 10.60
C ILE A 262 8.62 -4.60 11.33
N PHE A 263 9.64 -3.76 11.14
CA PHE A 263 10.89 -3.80 11.89
C PHE A 263 10.82 -2.80 13.04
N GLU A 264 10.74 -3.28 14.26
CA GLU A 264 10.82 -2.47 15.48
C GLU A 264 12.29 -2.12 15.76
N LEU A 265 12.77 -1.03 15.17
CA LEU A 265 14.20 -0.69 15.12
C LEU A 265 14.86 -0.58 16.51
N GLU A 266 14.17 0.01 17.49
CA GLU A 266 14.67 0.12 18.86
C GLU A 266 14.93 -1.25 19.49
N LYS A 267 13.96 -2.16 19.35
CA LYS A 267 14.10 -3.54 19.85
C LYS A 267 15.23 -4.28 19.15
N ILE A 268 15.26 -4.20 17.80
CA ILE A 268 16.30 -4.85 16.99
C ILE A 268 17.69 -4.35 17.36
N CYS A 269 17.87 -3.03 17.47
CA CYS A 269 19.16 -2.46 17.86
C CYS A 269 19.59 -2.88 19.27
N LYS A 270 18.65 -2.90 20.23
CA LYS A 270 18.91 -3.38 21.59
C LYS A 270 19.34 -4.84 21.61
N ASP A 271 18.64 -5.70 20.86
CA ASP A 271 18.94 -7.13 20.78
C ASP A 271 20.30 -7.41 20.09
N LEU A 272 20.72 -6.53 19.19
CA LEU A 272 22.02 -6.55 18.52
C LEU A 272 23.14 -5.85 19.33
N GLY A 273 22.87 -5.31 20.52
CA GLY A 273 23.83 -4.58 21.34
C GLY A 273 24.25 -3.23 20.75
N LYS A 274 23.44 -2.63 19.91
CA LYS A 274 23.71 -1.34 19.25
C LYS A 274 23.00 -0.20 19.98
N TYR A 275 23.77 0.75 20.48
CA TYR A 275 23.29 1.89 21.27
C TYR A 275 23.78 3.21 20.67
N TYR A 276 23.21 4.36 21.08
CA TYR A 276 23.65 5.73 20.71
C TYR A 276 23.64 6.03 19.20
N CYS A 277 22.43 6.24 18.62
CA CYS A 277 22.23 6.50 17.19
C CYS A 277 22.88 5.44 16.29
N PRO A 278 22.51 4.17 16.44
CA PRO A 278 23.16 3.09 15.75
C PRO A 278 22.93 3.12 14.24
N ASP A 279 23.91 2.59 13.50
CA ASP A 279 23.74 2.21 12.10
C ASP A 279 23.16 0.79 12.03
N ILE A 280 22.10 0.61 11.27
CA ILE A 280 21.45 -0.68 11.05
C ILE A 280 21.10 -0.84 9.57
N SER A 281 21.31 -2.02 9.02
CA SER A 281 20.96 -2.36 7.64
C SER A 281 19.64 -3.15 7.58
N ILE A 282 18.95 -3.06 6.44
CA ILE A 282 17.78 -3.91 6.16
C ILE A 282 18.13 -5.40 6.27
N LYS A 283 19.34 -5.78 5.92
CA LYS A 283 19.82 -7.17 6.05
C LYS A 283 19.88 -7.61 7.53
N GLU A 284 20.35 -6.74 8.43
CA GLU A 284 20.36 -7.04 9.87
C GLU A 284 18.93 -7.10 10.41
N CYS A 285 18.03 -6.22 9.97
CA CYS A 285 16.61 -6.29 10.32
C CYS A 285 15.98 -7.61 9.87
N LEU A 286 16.24 -8.05 8.64
CA LEU A 286 15.76 -9.34 8.13
C LEU A 286 16.36 -10.53 8.88
N ASN A 287 17.66 -10.51 9.16
CA ASN A 287 18.32 -11.55 9.95
C ASN A 287 17.69 -11.66 11.34
N HIS A 288 17.42 -10.53 11.99
CA HIS A 288 16.75 -10.50 13.27
C HIS A 288 15.31 -11.03 13.14
N TYR A 289 14.57 -10.58 12.11
CA TYR A 289 13.18 -10.99 11.87
C TYR A 289 13.01 -12.50 11.74
N ILE A 290 13.94 -13.20 11.06
CA ILE A 290 13.91 -14.66 10.88
C ILE A 290 14.74 -15.42 11.93
N SER A 291 15.37 -14.74 12.89
CA SER A 291 16.22 -15.39 13.88
C SER A 291 15.41 -16.40 14.71
N PRO A 292 16.01 -17.54 15.04
CA PRO A 292 15.33 -18.50 15.90
C PRO A 292 15.06 -17.94 17.29
N GLU A 293 13.87 -18.26 17.82
CA GLU A 293 13.45 -17.86 19.16
C GLU A 293 13.24 -19.09 20.03
N MET A 294 13.47 -18.94 21.33
CA MET A 294 13.12 -19.96 22.32
C MET A 294 11.81 -19.58 23.01
N ILE A 295 10.81 -20.45 22.92
CA ILE A 295 9.49 -20.25 23.52
C ILE A 295 9.13 -21.38 24.49
N ASN A 296 8.06 -21.21 25.25
CA ASN A 296 7.52 -22.26 26.09
C ASN A 296 6.84 -23.32 25.22
N CYS A 297 7.17 -24.58 25.46
CA CYS A 297 6.47 -25.67 24.79
C CYS A 297 5.11 -25.88 25.45
N PRO A 298 4.00 -25.91 24.66
CA PRO A 298 2.67 -26.13 25.22
C PRO A 298 2.48 -27.54 25.81
N ASP A 299 3.23 -28.53 25.31
CA ASP A 299 3.13 -29.93 25.75
C ASP A 299 4.07 -30.25 26.94
N CYS A 300 5.08 -29.40 27.18
CA CYS A 300 6.01 -29.60 28.30
C CYS A 300 5.44 -29.04 29.61
N LYS A 301 5.46 -29.88 30.66
CA LYS A 301 5.14 -29.42 32.03
C LYS A 301 6.25 -28.54 32.65
N ILE A 302 7.32 -28.28 31.92
CA ILE A 302 8.51 -27.55 32.41
C ILE A 302 8.29 -26.05 32.16
N LYS A 303 8.46 -25.24 33.23
CA LYS A 303 8.29 -23.78 33.19
C LYS A 303 9.43 -23.00 32.50
N GLN A 304 10.24 -23.64 31.66
CA GLN A 304 11.36 -23.03 30.97
C GLN A 304 11.14 -23.06 29.45
N LYS A 305 11.71 -22.07 28.77
CA LYS A 305 11.70 -22.00 27.29
C LYS A 305 12.46 -23.18 26.69
N THR A 306 11.76 -24.22 26.29
CA THR A 306 12.33 -25.50 25.81
C THR A 306 12.14 -25.75 24.35
N MET A 307 11.30 -24.94 23.66
CA MET A 307 11.00 -25.11 22.26
C MET A 307 11.70 -24.05 21.41
N LYS A 308 12.54 -24.52 20.49
CA LYS A 308 13.17 -23.67 19.47
C LYS A 308 12.20 -23.49 18.32
N THR A 309 11.90 -22.25 17.99
CA THR A 309 11.10 -21.86 16.81
C THR A 309 12.03 -21.21 15.78
N SER A 310 12.09 -21.74 14.58
CA SER A 310 12.75 -21.11 13.43
C SER A 310 11.72 -20.81 12.35
N LYS A 311 11.91 -19.71 11.61
CA LYS A 311 11.00 -19.29 10.54
C LYS A 311 11.74 -18.94 9.27
N LYS A 312 11.11 -19.22 8.12
CA LYS A 312 11.59 -18.84 6.80
C LYS A 312 10.41 -18.55 5.87
N PHE A 313 10.64 -17.72 4.88
CA PHE A 313 9.68 -17.52 3.82
C PHE A 313 9.53 -18.80 3.00
N CYS A 314 8.31 -19.30 2.86
CA CYS A 314 7.99 -20.41 1.96
C CYS A 314 7.23 -19.97 0.70
N ARG A 315 6.66 -18.76 0.71
CA ARG A 315 6.17 -18.02 -0.45
C ARG A 315 6.61 -16.56 -0.33
N LEU A 316 7.10 -16.01 -1.44
CA LEU A 316 7.56 -14.63 -1.52
C LEU A 316 6.56 -13.80 -2.34
N PRO A 317 6.25 -12.55 -1.93
CA PRO A 317 5.34 -11.68 -2.65
C PRO A 317 5.99 -11.13 -3.92
N LYS A 318 5.19 -10.51 -4.81
CA LYS A 318 5.74 -9.73 -5.92
C LYS A 318 6.35 -8.42 -5.42
N ILE A 319 5.76 -7.84 -4.37
CA ILE A 319 6.24 -6.61 -3.73
C ILE A 319 6.29 -6.80 -2.22
N PHE A 320 7.47 -6.61 -1.63
CA PHE A 320 7.62 -6.46 -0.19
C PHE A 320 7.42 -5.01 0.25
N ILE A 321 6.71 -4.84 1.34
CA ILE A 321 6.60 -3.57 2.07
C ILE A 321 7.27 -3.76 3.44
N PHE A 322 8.33 -2.97 3.70
CA PHE A 322 9.00 -2.92 4.99
C PHE A 322 8.65 -1.63 5.69
N VAL A 323 8.23 -1.73 6.94
CA VAL A 323 8.00 -0.61 7.85
C VAL A 323 9.18 -0.51 8.80
N LEU A 324 9.78 0.65 8.88
CA LEU A 324 10.92 0.96 9.74
C LEU A 324 10.43 1.74 10.97
N SER A 325 9.80 1.02 11.91
CA SER A 325 9.17 1.61 13.09
C SER A 325 10.23 2.10 14.08
N ARG A 326 10.11 3.36 14.48
CA ARG A 326 10.97 4.03 15.48
C ARG A 326 10.28 4.21 16.83
N GLY A 327 9.28 3.39 17.11
CA GLY A 327 8.48 3.47 18.32
C GLY A 327 7.46 4.61 18.30
N ILE A 328 6.82 4.84 19.41
CA ILE A 328 5.80 5.88 19.57
C ILE A 328 6.43 7.25 19.30
N ASN A 329 5.77 8.05 18.48
CA ASN A 329 6.22 9.38 18.03
C ASN A 329 7.57 9.38 17.29
N ALA A 330 7.99 8.25 16.73
CA ALA A 330 9.24 8.10 15.98
C ALA A 330 10.50 8.62 16.73
N THR A 331 10.55 8.42 18.05
CA THR A 331 11.58 8.99 18.92
C THR A 331 12.94 8.29 18.81
N PHE A 332 12.97 7.03 18.37
CA PHE A 332 14.21 6.28 18.26
C PHE A 332 15.04 6.75 17.05
N LYS A 333 16.24 7.25 17.35
CA LYS A 333 17.18 7.76 16.32
C LYS A 333 18.14 6.64 15.90
N CYS A 334 18.13 6.30 14.63
CA CYS A 334 19.09 5.38 14.02
C CYS A 334 19.25 5.71 12.55
N ASN A 335 20.43 5.40 12.00
CA ASN A 335 20.69 5.47 10.57
C ASN A 335 20.36 4.14 9.92
N ILE A 336 19.59 4.17 8.82
CA ILE A 336 19.21 2.99 8.09
C ILE A 336 20.00 2.89 6.79
N THR A 337 20.74 1.80 6.64
CA THR A 337 21.36 1.45 5.36
C THR A 337 20.45 0.50 4.59
N PHE A 338 20.00 0.93 3.43
CA PHE A 338 19.18 0.16 2.50
C PHE A 338 19.80 0.14 1.12
N GLN A 339 19.56 -0.94 0.38
CA GLN A 339 20.17 -1.20 -0.91
C GLN A 339 19.14 -1.03 -2.03
N ASN A 340 19.62 -0.63 -3.22
CA ASN A 340 18.76 -0.55 -4.43
C ASN A 340 18.27 -1.93 -4.84
N GLN A 341 19.08 -2.95 -4.58
CA GLN A 341 18.81 -4.34 -4.85
C GLN A 341 19.02 -5.15 -3.58
N LEU A 342 18.02 -5.92 -3.19
CA LEU A 342 18.01 -6.76 -2.00
C LEU A 342 18.04 -8.23 -2.42
N ASP A 343 19.02 -8.98 -1.95
CA ASP A 343 19.10 -10.43 -2.15
C ASP A 343 18.39 -11.15 -1.00
N LEU A 344 17.32 -11.86 -1.31
CA LEU A 344 16.51 -12.63 -0.37
C LEU A 344 16.71 -14.14 -0.48
N SER A 345 17.69 -14.61 -1.24
CA SER A 345 17.92 -16.04 -1.49
C SER A 345 18.14 -16.85 -0.21
N ASN A 346 18.77 -16.26 0.81
CA ASN A 346 19.06 -16.93 2.10
C ASN A 346 17.86 -16.98 3.05
N TYR A 347 16.82 -16.20 2.79
CA TYR A 347 15.61 -16.09 3.63
C TYR A 347 14.48 -16.98 3.13
N TYR A 348 14.60 -17.49 1.90
CA TYR A 348 13.61 -18.32 1.22
C TYR A 348 13.97 -19.80 1.31
N ASP A 349 13.00 -20.61 1.70
CA ASP A 349 13.09 -22.06 1.74
C ASP A 349 11.90 -22.65 0.98
N PRO A 350 12.09 -23.03 -0.30
CA PRO A 350 11.04 -23.63 -1.09
C PRO A 350 10.63 -24.98 -0.50
N ILE A 351 9.32 -25.24 -0.46
CA ILE A 351 8.78 -26.48 0.13
C ILE A 351 8.97 -27.68 -0.79
N LYS A 352 8.99 -27.44 -2.10
CA LYS A 352 9.23 -28.50 -3.09
C LYS A 352 10.72 -28.58 -3.40
N GLU A 353 11.34 -29.71 -3.09
CA GLU A 353 12.79 -29.96 -3.27
C GLU A 353 13.31 -29.74 -4.71
N ASN A 354 12.44 -29.83 -5.72
CA ASN A 354 12.80 -29.61 -7.12
C ASN A 354 12.88 -28.15 -7.55
N GLN A 355 12.54 -27.21 -6.68
CA GLN A 355 12.74 -25.77 -6.95
C GLN A 355 14.21 -25.44 -6.62
N ARG A 356 15.04 -25.34 -7.66
CA ARG A 356 16.42 -24.88 -7.52
C ARG A 356 16.44 -23.55 -6.75
N LYS A 357 17.41 -23.42 -5.83
CA LYS A 357 17.69 -22.18 -5.11
C LYS A 357 18.16 -21.13 -6.13
N TYR A 358 17.21 -20.41 -6.75
CA TYR A 358 17.54 -19.29 -7.64
C TYR A 358 17.97 -18.10 -6.82
N ASN A 359 18.84 -17.27 -7.38
CA ASN A 359 19.13 -15.95 -6.84
C ASN A 359 17.83 -15.13 -6.87
N ILE A 360 17.35 -14.71 -5.71
CA ILE A 360 16.10 -14.00 -5.54
C ILE A 360 16.41 -12.56 -5.20
N TYR A 361 16.26 -11.72 -6.20
CA TYR A 361 16.53 -10.28 -6.07
C TYR A 361 15.24 -9.46 -6.10
N TYR A 362 15.25 -8.41 -5.30
CA TYR A 362 14.23 -7.39 -5.27
C TYR A 362 14.85 -6.02 -5.50
N ASP A 363 14.22 -5.20 -6.34
CA ASP A 363 14.64 -3.83 -6.61
C ASP A 363 13.80 -2.85 -5.80
N LEU A 364 14.44 -1.82 -5.23
CA LEU A 364 13.74 -0.72 -4.58
C LEU A 364 12.97 0.08 -5.63
N ILE A 365 11.64 0.14 -5.48
CA ILE A 365 10.74 0.87 -6.37
C ILE A 365 10.10 2.08 -5.71
N GLY A 366 10.02 2.11 -4.38
CA GLY A 366 9.40 3.20 -3.64
C GLY A 366 9.88 3.28 -2.21
N ALA A 367 9.80 4.48 -1.65
CA ALA A 367 10.04 4.72 -0.24
C ALA A 367 9.26 5.95 0.23
N THR A 368 8.85 5.98 1.49
CA THR A 368 8.35 7.19 2.14
C THR A 368 9.37 7.71 3.15
N PHE A 369 9.48 9.02 3.25
CA PHE A 369 10.36 9.70 4.19
C PHE A 369 9.55 10.69 4.99
N ALA A 370 9.75 10.70 6.30
CA ALA A 370 9.14 11.66 7.20
C ALA A 370 10.16 12.74 7.59
N TYR A 371 9.73 14.00 7.51
CA TYR A 371 10.49 15.16 7.95
C TYR A 371 9.84 15.77 9.20
N ASP A 372 10.65 16.21 10.16
CA ASP A 372 10.24 17.01 11.34
C ASP A 372 9.10 16.46 12.22
N TRP A 373 9.05 15.15 12.40
CA TRP A 373 8.06 14.50 13.28
C TRP A 373 8.12 15.00 14.73
N TYR A 374 9.27 15.55 15.14
CA TYR A 374 9.51 15.97 16.52
C TYR A 374 8.67 17.15 17.01
N ASN A 375 8.10 17.93 16.08
CA ASN A 375 7.36 19.16 16.40
C ASN A 375 5.84 19.05 16.13
N GLY A 376 5.29 17.84 15.94
CA GLY A 376 3.87 17.63 15.66
C GLY A 376 3.40 18.06 14.25
N ASN A 377 4.27 18.67 13.46
CA ASN A 377 3.98 19.16 12.09
C ASN A 377 4.71 18.31 11.03
N GLY A 378 4.87 17.01 11.28
CA GLY A 378 5.60 16.12 10.38
C GLY A 378 5.09 16.19 8.94
N HIS A 379 6.02 16.21 7.99
CA HIS A 379 5.73 16.18 6.56
C HIS A 379 6.25 14.88 5.97
N THR A 380 5.48 14.26 5.06
CA THR A 380 5.85 13.00 4.42
C THR A 380 5.98 13.20 2.92
N VAL A 381 7.06 12.69 2.34
CA VAL A 381 7.32 12.68 0.91
C VAL A 381 7.52 11.27 0.40
N ALA A 382 7.22 11.02 -0.87
CA ALA A 382 7.51 9.76 -1.54
C ALA A 382 8.73 9.88 -2.45
N PHE A 383 9.43 8.77 -2.56
CA PHE A 383 10.43 8.53 -3.58
C PHE A 383 9.99 7.30 -4.36
N CYS A 384 9.89 7.39 -5.70
CA CYS A 384 9.43 6.29 -6.51
C CYS A 384 10.26 6.15 -7.80
N LYS A 385 10.41 4.90 -8.24
CA LYS A 385 10.97 4.54 -9.53
C LYS A 385 9.83 4.48 -10.55
N THR A 386 9.92 5.26 -11.62
CA THR A 386 8.88 5.29 -12.66
C THR A 386 8.82 4.00 -13.45
N ASN A 387 7.63 3.69 -14.03
CA ASN A 387 7.37 2.48 -14.79
C ASN A 387 7.61 2.65 -16.31
N ASN A 388 8.29 3.70 -16.73
CA ASN A 388 8.55 4.02 -18.14
C ASN A 388 9.59 3.07 -18.74
N ASN A 389 9.73 3.07 -20.09
CA ASN A 389 10.77 2.33 -20.80
C ASN A 389 12.20 2.70 -20.34
N TYR A 390 12.38 3.91 -19.80
CA TYR A 390 13.59 4.39 -19.16
C TYR A 390 13.29 4.74 -17.70
N PRO A 391 13.31 3.75 -16.78
CA PRO A 391 12.96 3.97 -15.39
C PRO A 391 13.87 5.05 -14.76
N GLN A 392 13.24 6.03 -14.13
CA GLN A 392 13.92 7.12 -13.44
C GLN A 392 13.32 7.28 -12.05
N TYR A 393 14.09 7.87 -11.15
CA TYR A 393 13.62 8.14 -9.81
C TYR A 393 13.09 9.56 -9.68
N TYR A 394 12.01 9.71 -8.93
CA TYR A 394 11.38 10.99 -8.62
C TYR A 394 11.10 11.10 -7.12
N VAL A 395 11.26 12.30 -6.59
CA VAL A 395 10.74 12.70 -5.29
C VAL A 395 9.40 13.40 -5.53
N PHE A 396 8.38 12.94 -4.83
CA PHE A 396 7.05 13.53 -4.80
C PHE A 396 6.85 14.23 -3.45
N ASN A 397 6.88 15.55 -3.49
CA ASN A 397 6.58 16.42 -2.36
C ASN A 397 5.22 17.06 -2.64
N ASP A 398 4.15 16.38 -2.27
CA ASP A 398 2.77 16.73 -2.60
C ASP A 398 2.60 17.00 -4.11
N SER A 399 2.16 18.20 -4.50
CA SER A 399 1.95 18.56 -5.92
C SER A 399 3.23 18.68 -6.75
N ARG A 400 4.40 18.66 -6.12
CA ARG A 400 5.68 18.80 -6.81
C ARG A 400 6.33 17.45 -7.03
N ALA A 401 6.55 17.09 -8.28
CA ALA A 401 7.38 15.96 -8.67
C ALA A 401 8.73 16.48 -9.20
N ARG A 402 9.82 15.92 -8.73
CA ARG A 402 11.18 16.29 -9.14
C ARG A 402 12.00 15.04 -9.42
N LYS A 403 12.63 15.00 -10.60
CA LYS A 403 13.60 13.96 -10.92
C LYS A 403 14.75 13.97 -9.92
N THR A 404 15.19 12.78 -9.54
CA THR A 404 16.25 12.62 -8.54
C THR A 404 17.12 11.41 -8.86
N ASP A 405 18.20 11.25 -8.08
CA ASP A 405 19.05 10.05 -8.07
C ASP A 405 18.84 9.26 -6.78
N ILE A 406 19.01 7.97 -6.85
CA ILE A 406 18.86 7.10 -5.68
C ILE A 406 19.87 7.42 -4.57
N ASN A 407 21.03 8.00 -4.92
CA ASN A 407 22.02 8.40 -3.92
C ASN A 407 21.55 9.60 -3.09
N GLU A 408 20.61 10.41 -3.61
CA GLU A 408 20.04 11.55 -2.88
C GLU A 408 19.23 11.10 -1.65
N ILE A 409 18.67 9.88 -1.70
CA ILE A 409 17.90 9.34 -0.58
C ILE A 409 18.74 8.53 0.40
N LYS A 410 19.99 8.19 0.04
CA LYS A 410 20.93 7.59 0.99
C LYS A 410 21.24 8.63 2.07
N GLY A 411 21.15 8.24 3.32
CA GLY A 411 21.28 9.15 4.46
C GLY A 411 19.98 9.87 4.86
N LYS A 412 18.88 9.72 4.12
CA LYS A 412 17.55 10.10 4.59
C LYS A 412 17.03 9.05 5.56
N THR A 413 15.98 9.40 6.27
CA THR A 413 15.34 8.54 7.27
C THR A 413 14.08 7.91 6.65
N PRO A 414 14.17 6.74 5.99
CA PRO A 414 13.02 6.11 5.40
C PRO A 414 12.08 5.58 6.48
N TYR A 415 10.79 5.52 6.14
CA TYR A 415 9.77 4.94 7.00
C TYR A 415 9.13 3.70 6.37
N LEU A 416 8.68 3.79 5.12
CA LEU A 416 8.26 2.63 4.32
C LEU A 416 9.25 2.41 3.19
N LEU A 417 9.53 1.15 2.88
CA LEU A 417 10.31 0.73 1.71
C LEU A 417 9.51 -0.29 0.91
N PHE A 418 9.44 -0.09 -0.40
CA PHE A 418 8.75 -0.96 -1.35
C PHE A 418 9.78 -1.61 -2.27
N TYR A 419 9.84 -2.93 -2.24
CA TYR A 419 10.77 -3.71 -3.06
C TYR A 419 10.02 -4.64 -4.01
N GLU A 420 10.26 -4.53 -5.31
CA GLU A 420 9.65 -5.35 -6.36
C GLU A 420 10.56 -6.52 -6.74
N LYS A 421 10.00 -7.73 -6.78
CA LYS A 421 10.72 -8.94 -7.20
C LYS A 421 11.18 -8.82 -8.65
N ARG A 422 12.45 -9.13 -8.91
CA ARG A 422 12.95 -9.29 -10.26
C ARG A 422 12.41 -10.58 -10.88
N ASN A 423 12.00 -10.49 -12.14
CA ASN A 423 11.63 -11.64 -12.96
C ASN A 423 12.87 -12.40 -13.41
#